data_33cd1d7e5a4cfab431ce50a2d887dead
#
_entry.id   33cd1d7e5a4cfab431ce50a2d887dead
#
_cell.length_a   1.000
_cell.length_b   1.000
_cell.length_c   1.000
_cell.angle_alpha   90.00
_cell.angle_beta   90.00
_cell.angle_gamma   90.00
#
_symmetry.space_group_name_H-M   'P 1'
#
loop_
_entity.id
_entity.type
_entity.pdbx_description
1 polymer ?
#
loop_
_entity_poly.entity_id
_entity_poly.type
_entity_poly.pdbx_seq_one_letter_code
_entity_poly.pdbx_strand_id
1 'polypeptide(L)'
;MTNAQSPGSLAGAASEGMRWYVVHAYSGMEKAAERNILERIQRAGMQDKFGRILVPTEEVVEVKNGQRRTTERKFFPGYVLVEMVMDDDSWHLVKHTNKVTGFVGGAKNRPAPISEEEVQKIVSQMQEGTDKPRHKVEFVVGELIRVKEGPFSDFNGMVEEVNYEKNKLRVSVTIFGRATPVELDFNQVEKT
;
A
#
# COMPACT_ATOMS: atom_id res chain seq x y z
N MET A 1 22.83 5.37 37.17
CA MET A 1 23.46 4.84 35.94
C MET A 1 22.37 4.13 35.16
N THR A 2 21.69 4.85 34.31
CA THR A 2 20.55 4.36 33.55
C THR A 2 20.99 4.28 32.09
N ASN A 3 21.18 3.07 31.62
CA ASN A 3 21.58 2.80 30.24
C ASN A 3 20.32 2.74 29.39
N ALA A 4 20.01 3.83 28.68
CA ALA A 4 19.00 3.88 27.70
C ALA A 4 19.55 3.24 26.42
N GLN A 5 19.16 2.00 26.12
CA GLN A 5 19.38 1.38 24.83
C GLN A 5 18.38 1.95 23.84
N SER A 6 18.87 2.75 22.91
CA SER A 6 18.16 3.14 21.71
C SER A 6 17.86 1.90 20.86
N PRO A 7 16.66 1.77 20.28
CA PRO A 7 16.40 0.70 19.33
C PRO A 7 17.25 0.95 18.09
N GLY A 8 18.21 0.06 17.89
CA GLY A 8 19.12 0.08 16.76
C GLY A 8 18.37 0.01 15.45
N SER A 9 18.66 0.96 14.60
CA SER A 9 18.40 0.95 13.17
C SER A 9 18.87 -0.40 12.60
N LEU A 10 17.93 -1.26 12.24
CA LEU A 10 18.19 -2.42 11.40
C LEU A 10 18.31 -1.95 9.94
N ALA A 11 19.29 -1.12 9.66
CA ALA A 11 19.85 -1.05 8.32
C ALA A 11 20.66 -2.33 8.13
N GLY A 12 19.96 -3.43 7.82
CA GLY A 12 20.61 -4.68 7.50
C GLY A 12 21.46 -4.48 6.25
N ALA A 13 22.75 -4.70 6.39
CA ALA A 13 23.66 -4.86 5.28
C ALA A 13 23.00 -5.81 4.26
N ALA A 14 22.82 -5.35 3.03
CA ALA A 14 22.45 -6.21 1.94
C ALA A 14 23.52 -7.30 1.85
N SER A 15 23.20 -8.50 2.29
CA SER A 15 24.11 -9.62 2.20
C SER A 15 24.36 -9.88 0.73
N GLU A 16 25.62 -9.91 0.34
CA GLU A 16 26.03 -10.11 -1.04
C GLU A 16 25.32 -11.35 -1.63
N GLY A 17 24.55 -11.12 -2.71
CA GLY A 17 23.85 -12.17 -3.43
C GLY A 17 22.36 -12.31 -3.14
N MET A 18 21.82 -11.63 -2.15
CA MET A 18 20.35 -11.62 -1.94
C MET A 18 19.67 -10.68 -2.93
N ARG A 19 18.56 -11.16 -3.49
CA ARG A 19 17.71 -10.41 -4.40
C ARG A 19 16.25 -10.60 -4.04
N TRP A 20 15.43 -9.68 -4.49
CA TRP A 20 14.00 -9.74 -4.27
C TRP A 20 13.28 -10.54 -5.34
N TYR A 21 12.43 -11.44 -4.90
CA TYR A 21 11.58 -12.27 -5.75
C TYR A 21 10.13 -12.12 -5.38
N VAL A 22 9.25 -12.25 -6.37
CA VAL A 22 7.82 -12.22 -6.17
C VAL A 22 7.30 -13.65 -6.07
N VAL A 23 6.57 -13.93 -5.01
CA VAL A 23 5.94 -15.20 -4.75
C VAL A 23 4.43 -15.05 -4.82
N HIS A 24 3.77 -15.94 -5.54
CA HIS A 24 2.32 -15.99 -5.60
C HIS A 24 1.77 -16.89 -4.49
N ALA A 25 0.85 -16.33 -3.71
CA ALA A 25 0.14 -17.02 -2.64
C ALA A 25 -1.36 -17.06 -2.94
N TYR A 26 -2.09 -17.90 -2.23
CA TYR A 26 -3.54 -17.90 -2.33
C TYR A 26 -4.11 -16.56 -1.85
N SER A 27 -5.06 -16.02 -2.58
CA SER A 27 -5.70 -14.76 -2.27
C SER A 27 -6.33 -14.78 -0.87
N GLY A 28 -6.02 -13.78 -0.06
CA GLY A 28 -6.43 -13.73 1.35
C GLY A 28 -5.53 -14.50 2.32
N MET A 29 -4.57 -15.26 1.82
CA MET A 29 -3.66 -16.09 2.61
C MET A 29 -2.19 -15.62 2.60
N GLU A 30 -1.96 -14.38 2.21
CA GLU A 30 -0.60 -13.84 2.05
C GLU A 30 0.18 -13.82 3.37
N LYS A 31 -0.47 -13.40 4.46
CA LYS A 31 0.14 -13.41 5.80
C LYS A 31 0.39 -14.83 6.32
N ALA A 32 -0.50 -15.76 6.00
CA ALA A 32 -0.30 -17.17 6.33
C ALA A 32 0.88 -17.76 5.53
N ALA A 33 1.00 -17.40 4.26
CA ALA A 33 2.14 -17.80 3.42
C ALA A 33 3.46 -17.23 3.97
N GLU A 34 3.50 -15.96 4.34
CA GLU A 34 4.67 -15.33 4.99
C GLU A 34 5.09 -16.11 6.24
N ARG A 35 4.16 -16.37 7.13
CA ARG A 35 4.42 -17.12 8.37
C ARG A 35 4.94 -18.52 8.08
N ASN A 36 4.32 -19.23 7.15
CA ASN A 36 4.71 -20.58 6.78
C ASN A 36 6.11 -20.63 6.16
N ILE A 37 6.47 -19.63 5.35
CA ILE A 37 7.82 -19.48 4.80
C ILE A 37 8.82 -19.29 5.92
N LEU A 38 8.57 -18.38 6.85
CA LEU A 38 9.44 -18.10 8.00
C LEU A 38 9.64 -19.34 8.87
N GLU A 39 8.59 -20.10 9.17
CA GLU A 39 8.69 -21.34 9.93
C GLU A 39 9.56 -22.38 9.22
N ARG A 40 9.39 -22.54 7.92
CA ARG A 40 10.20 -23.49 7.15
C ARG A 40 11.65 -23.10 7.09
N ILE A 41 11.96 -21.80 6.95
CA ILE A 41 13.33 -21.28 6.98
C ILE A 41 13.99 -21.65 8.32
N GLN A 42 13.29 -21.44 9.42
CA GLN A 42 13.81 -21.77 10.75
C GLN A 42 14.02 -23.28 10.93
N ARG A 43 13.08 -24.10 10.49
CA ARG A 43 13.17 -25.56 10.60
C ARG A 43 14.29 -26.14 9.73
N ALA A 44 14.51 -25.55 8.55
CA ALA A 44 15.56 -25.99 7.64
C ALA A 44 16.94 -25.41 7.98
N GLY A 45 17.02 -24.45 8.90
CA GLY A 45 18.27 -23.78 9.25
C GLY A 45 18.84 -22.93 8.10
N MET A 46 17.97 -22.40 7.24
CA MET A 46 18.36 -21.64 6.03
C MET A 46 18.26 -20.13 6.20
N GLN A 47 18.31 -19.62 7.42
CA GLN A 47 18.18 -18.18 7.69
C GLN A 47 19.23 -17.33 6.96
N ASP A 48 20.42 -17.90 6.68
CA ASP A 48 21.50 -17.23 5.97
C ASP A 48 21.16 -16.93 4.50
N LYS A 49 20.23 -17.69 3.92
CA LYS A 49 19.81 -17.55 2.52
C LYS A 49 18.58 -16.67 2.35
N PHE A 50 17.95 -16.26 3.42
CA PHE A 50 16.74 -15.45 3.42
C PHE A 50 16.92 -14.17 4.20
N GLY A 51 16.41 -13.09 3.65
CA GLY A 51 16.37 -11.79 4.30
C GLY A 51 14.96 -11.44 4.76
N ARG A 52 14.45 -10.32 4.25
CA ARG A 52 13.14 -9.80 4.59
C ARG A 52 12.03 -10.42 3.75
N ILE A 53 10.86 -10.57 4.33
CA ILE A 53 9.65 -10.98 3.64
C ILE A 53 8.62 -9.87 3.83
N LEU A 54 8.02 -9.40 2.75
CA LEU A 54 7.06 -8.31 2.74
C LEU A 54 5.75 -8.76 2.09
N VAL A 55 4.65 -8.45 2.74
CA VAL A 55 3.31 -8.56 2.15
C VAL A 55 2.85 -7.16 1.77
N PRO A 56 2.64 -6.86 0.46
CA PRO A 56 2.26 -5.52 0.01
C PRO A 56 0.85 -5.16 0.46
N THR A 57 0.75 -4.54 1.63
CA THR A 57 -0.51 -4.06 2.21
C THR A 57 -0.39 -2.59 2.58
N GLU A 58 -1.48 -1.88 2.46
CA GLU A 58 -1.64 -0.50 2.86
C GLU A 58 -2.62 -0.44 4.02
N GLU A 59 -2.26 0.22 5.10
CA GLU A 59 -3.21 0.51 6.16
C GLU A 59 -4.04 1.73 5.79
N VAL A 60 -5.34 1.52 5.64
CA VAL A 60 -6.29 2.59 5.36
C VAL A 60 -7.13 2.83 6.61
N VAL A 61 -7.12 4.06 7.09
CA VAL A 61 -8.00 4.48 8.18
C VAL A 61 -9.34 4.90 7.58
N GLU A 62 -10.37 4.13 7.83
CA GLU A 62 -11.74 4.45 7.45
C GLU A 62 -12.51 4.97 8.67
N VAL A 63 -13.26 6.03 8.48
CA VAL A 63 -14.22 6.51 9.48
C VAL A 63 -15.61 5.99 9.08
N LYS A 64 -16.12 5.04 9.83
CA LYS A 64 -17.47 4.52 9.64
C LYS A 64 -18.28 4.66 10.92
N ASN A 65 -19.44 5.31 10.83
CA ASN A 65 -20.34 5.59 11.97
C ASN A 65 -19.65 6.35 13.14
N GLY A 66 -18.77 7.31 12.83
CA GLY A 66 -18.04 8.07 13.83
C GLY A 66 -16.89 7.32 14.51
N GLN A 67 -16.64 6.06 14.15
CA GLN A 67 -15.55 5.25 14.65
C GLN A 67 -14.45 5.10 13.63
N ARG A 68 -13.22 5.34 14.05
CA ARG A 68 -12.04 5.06 13.23
C ARG A 68 -11.76 3.56 13.22
N ARG A 69 -11.74 2.99 12.03
CA ARG A 69 -11.31 1.61 11.83
C ARG A 69 -10.11 1.60 10.91
N THR A 70 -9.06 0.92 11.34
CA THR A 70 -7.91 0.66 10.49
C THR A 70 -8.18 -0.61 9.71
N THR A 71 -8.26 -0.49 8.39
CA THR A 71 -8.46 -1.62 7.48
C THR A 71 -7.22 -1.78 6.64
N GLU A 72 -6.69 -2.99 6.56
CA GLU A 72 -5.59 -3.29 5.66
C GLU A 72 -6.13 -3.47 4.24
N ARG A 73 -5.66 -2.66 3.32
CA ARG A 73 -5.94 -2.79 1.90
C ARG A 73 -4.74 -3.40 1.19
N LYS A 74 -4.99 -4.44 0.43
CA LYS A 74 -3.98 -5.08 -0.40
C LYS A 74 -3.97 -4.43 -1.76
N PHE A 75 -2.84 -3.86 -2.17
CA PHE A 75 -2.71 -3.34 -3.53
C PHE A 75 -2.11 -4.34 -4.52
N PHE A 76 -1.50 -5.42 -4.03
CA PHE A 76 -1.13 -6.59 -4.84
C PHE A 76 -1.65 -7.86 -4.14
N PRO A 77 -2.96 -8.17 -4.25
CA PRO A 77 -3.52 -9.36 -3.61
C PRO A 77 -2.93 -10.64 -4.20
N GLY A 78 -2.56 -11.57 -3.34
CA GLY A 78 -1.95 -12.84 -3.73
C GLY A 78 -0.45 -12.79 -4.00
N TYR A 79 0.24 -11.70 -3.68
CA TYR A 79 1.68 -11.57 -3.87
C TYR A 79 2.41 -11.35 -2.56
N VAL A 80 3.57 -11.98 -2.44
CA VAL A 80 4.50 -11.83 -1.32
C VAL A 80 5.89 -11.55 -1.88
N LEU A 81 6.59 -10.59 -1.34
CA LEU A 81 7.96 -10.26 -1.71
C LEU A 81 8.93 -10.95 -0.76
N VAL A 82 9.88 -11.69 -1.29
CA VAL A 82 10.89 -12.43 -0.52
C VAL A 82 12.28 -12.02 -0.96
N GLU A 83 13.10 -11.56 -0.02
CA GLU A 83 14.52 -11.31 -0.22
C GLU A 83 15.29 -12.61 0.08
N MET A 84 15.95 -13.16 -0.91
CA MET A 84 16.61 -14.45 -0.77
C MET A 84 17.76 -14.65 -1.74
N VAL A 85 18.64 -15.57 -1.40
CA VAL A 85 19.60 -16.14 -2.35
C VAL A 85 18.91 -17.28 -3.11
N MET A 86 18.82 -17.15 -4.43
CA MET A 86 18.17 -18.14 -5.27
C MET A 86 19.10 -19.30 -5.57
N ASP A 87 18.81 -20.44 -4.98
CA ASP A 87 19.40 -21.73 -5.30
C ASP A 87 18.33 -22.83 -5.29
N ASP A 88 18.70 -24.05 -5.61
CA ASP A 88 17.76 -25.17 -5.68
C ASP A 88 17.08 -25.42 -4.32
N ASP A 89 17.83 -25.34 -3.23
CA ASP A 89 17.31 -25.58 -1.89
C ASP A 89 16.33 -24.49 -1.43
N SER A 90 16.68 -23.23 -1.61
CA SER A 90 15.83 -22.10 -1.24
C SER A 90 14.58 -22.05 -2.12
N TRP A 91 14.71 -22.31 -3.40
CA TRP A 91 13.60 -22.38 -4.35
C TRP A 91 12.60 -23.48 -3.98
N HIS A 92 13.08 -24.69 -3.68
CA HIS A 92 12.25 -25.79 -3.23
C HIS A 92 11.54 -25.48 -1.91
N LEU A 93 12.23 -24.88 -0.96
CA LEU A 93 11.66 -24.51 0.33
C LEU A 93 10.45 -23.59 0.15
N VAL A 94 10.59 -22.51 -0.61
CA VAL A 94 9.52 -21.54 -0.83
C VAL A 94 8.39 -22.15 -1.66
N LYS A 95 8.71 -22.84 -2.74
CA LYS A 95 7.71 -23.43 -3.64
C LYS A 95 6.83 -24.48 -2.94
N HIS A 96 7.39 -25.25 -2.05
CA HIS A 96 6.67 -26.30 -1.31
C HIS A 96 6.06 -25.80 0.02
N THR A 97 6.12 -24.53 0.29
CA THR A 97 5.50 -23.94 1.46
C THR A 97 3.96 -23.93 1.31
N ASN A 98 3.27 -24.28 2.37
CA ASN A 98 1.82 -24.25 2.39
C ASN A 98 1.29 -22.83 2.14
N LYS A 99 0.20 -22.71 1.37
CA LYS A 99 -0.40 -21.44 0.91
C LYS A 99 0.38 -20.68 -0.15
N VAL A 100 1.51 -21.20 -0.59
CA VAL A 100 2.30 -20.66 -1.69
C VAL A 100 2.01 -21.45 -2.97
N THR A 101 1.72 -20.74 -4.06
CA THR A 101 1.48 -21.34 -5.38
C THR A 101 2.78 -21.53 -6.14
N GLY A 102 3.69 -20.58 -6.02
CA GLY A 102 4.99 -20.60 -6.68
C GLY A 102 5.56 -19.21 -6.90
N PHE A 103 6.68 -19.16 -7.61
CA PHE A 103 7.30 -17.89 -7.98
C PHE A 103 6.65 -17.29 -9.22
N VAL A 104 6.67 -15.97 -9.29
CA VAL A 104 6.16 -15.18 -10.44
C VAL A 104 7.34 -14.73 -11.29
N GLY A 105 7.18 -14.84 -12.59
CA GLY A 105 8.18 -14.40 -13.56
C GLY A 105 9.32 -15.41 -13.82
N GLY A 106 10.05 -15.17 -14.89
CA GLY A 106 11.16 -16.03 -15.28
C GLY A 106 10.76 -17.39 -15.88
N ALA A 107 11.73 -18.28 -16.00
CA ALA A 107 11.52 -19.66 -16.41
C ALA A 107 11.07 -20.52 -15.23
N LYS A 108 10.47 -21.68 -15.52
CA LYS A 108 9.89 -22.60 -14.51
C LYS A 108 10.76 -22.86 -13.28
N ASN A 109 12.08 -22.94 -13.44
CA ASN A 109 13.02 -23.25 -12.37
C ASN A 109 13.97 -22.10 -12.04
N ARG A 110 13.80 -20.96 -12.70
CA ARG A 110 14.62 -19.77 -12.51
C ARG A 110 13.74 -18.54 -12.52
N PRO A 111 13.15 -18.18 -11.37
CA PRO A 111 12.38 -16.95 -11.27
C PRO A 111 13.27 -15.72 -11.49
N ALA A 112 12.72 -14.71 -12.13
CA ALA A 112 13.43 -13.46 -12.35
C ALA A 112 13.34 -12.58 -11.10
N PRO A 113 14.45 -12.01 -10.61
CA PRO A 113 14.42 -11.06 -9.52
C PRO A 113 13.80 -9.75 -9.98
N ILE A 114 13.13 -9.05 -9.06
CA ILE A 114 12.71 -7.66 -9.25
C ILE A 114 13.81 -6.72 -8.81
N SER A 115 13.84 -5.53 -9.38
CA SER A 115 14.82 -4.51 -9.02
C SER A 115 14.56 -3.96 -7.62
N GLU A 116 15.62 -3.54 -6.96
CA GLU A 116 15.52 -2.89 -5.66
C GLU A 116 14.68 -1.60 -5.71
N GLU A 117 14.74 -0.89 -6.83
CA GLU A 117 13.92 0.30 -7.07
C GLU A 117 12.43 0.00 -7.06
N GLU A 118 12.01 -1.12 -7.66
CA GLU A 118 10.62 -1.57 -7.64
C GLU A 118 10.17 -1.93 -6.22
N VAL A 119 11.02 -2.60 -5.47
CA VAL A 119 10.76 -2.92 -4.06
C VAL A 119 10.64 -1.64 -3.23
N GLN A 120 11.53 -0.68 -3.42
CA GLN A 120 11.47 0.60 -2.71
C GLN A 120 10.19 1.38 -3.01
N LYS A 121 9.71 1.36 -4.24
CA LYS A 121 8.41 1.94 -4.59
C LYS A 121 7.26 1.28 -3.82
N ILE A 122 7.26 -0.03 -3.72
CA ILE A 122 6.25 -0.79 -2.98
C ILE A 122 6.32 -0.48 -1.48
N VAL A 123 7.52 -0.47 -0.91
CA VAL A 123 7.74 -0.13 0.51
C VAL A 123 7.30 1.32 0.80
N SER A 124 7.61 2.25 -0.09
CA SER A 124 7.18 3.64 0.05
C SER A 124 5.66 3.77 0.03
N GLN A 125 4.98 3.04 -0.84
CA GLN A 125 3.51 2.99 -0.87
C GLN A 125 2.92 2.41 0.41
N MET A 126 3.53 1.38 0.97
CA MET A 126 3.12 0.82 2.26
C MET A 126 3.25 1.84 3.40
N GLN A 127 4.32 2.61 3.42
CA GLN A 127 4.56 3.66 4.43
C GLN A 127 3.67 4.88 4.20
N GLU A 128 3.46 5.29 2.97
CA GLU A 128 2.60 6.41 2.63
C GLU A 128 1.14 6.17 3.02
N GLY A 129 0.68 4.92 2.97
CA GLY A 129 -0.64 4.52 3.44
C GLY A 129 -0.81 4.73 4.95
N THR A 130 0.27 4.66 5.72
CA THR A 130 0.26 4.88 7.17
C THR A 130 0.32 6.37 7.53
N ASP A 131 1.02 7.17 6.73
CA ASP A 131 1.30 8.59 7.02
C ASP A 131 0.37 9.59 6.33
N LYS A 132 -0.31 9.17 5.27
CA LYS A 132 -1.26 10.03 4.56
C LYS A 132 -2.69 9.49 4.75
N PRO A 133 -3.47 10.12 5.63
CA PRO A 133 -4.91 10.06 5.40
C PRO A 133 -5.13 10.57 3.97
N ARG A 134 -5.74 9.78 3.12
CA ARG A 134 -5.94 10.01 1.68
C ARG A 134 -6.66 11.30 1.30
N HIS A 135 -6.82 12.22 2.21
CA HIS A 135 -7.45 13.51 1.98
C HIS A 135 -6.72 14.60 2.74
N LYS A 136 -5.53 14.98 2.26
CA LYS A 136 -5.02 16.33 2.50
C LYS A 136 -5.33 17.26 1.33
N VAL A 137 -6.51 17.15 0.80
CA VAL A 137 -7.10 18.31 0.14
C VAL A 137 -8.00 18.93 1.18
N GLU A 138 -7.43 19.76 2.02
CA GLU A 138 -8.21 20.58 2.94
C GLU A 138 -8.94 21.64 2.10
N PHE A 139 -10.21 21.41 1.90
CA PHE A 139 -11.07 22.45 1.35
C PHE A 139 -11.53 23.34 2.49
N VAL A 140 -11.43 24.64 2.28
CA VAL A 140 -11.90 25.65 3.24
C VAL A 140 -13.15 26.31 2.67
N VAL A 141 -14.11 26.60 3.55
CA VAL A 141 -15.30 27.36 3.17
C VAL A 141 -14.90 28.71 2.59
N GLY A 142 -15.45 29.04 1.42
CA GLY A 142 -15.10 30.25 0.68
C GLY A 142 -13.98 30.09 -0.36
N GLU A 143 -13.39 28.91 -0.46
CA GLU A 143 -12.35 28.61 -1.43
C GLU A 143 -12.94 28.39 -2.83
N LEU A 144 -12.24 28.89 -3.85
CA LEU A 144 -12.60 28.65 -5.24
C LEU A 144 -12.07 27.31 -5.71
N ILE A 145 -12.94 26.53 -6.31
CA ILE A 145 -12.62 25.21 -6.87
C ILE A 145 -13.12 25.11 -8.31
N ARG A 146 -12.58 24.14 -9.02
CA ARG A 146 -13.02 23.75 -10.35
C ARG A 146 -13.54 22.32 -10.33
N VAL A 147 -14.66 22.07 -10.96
CA VAL A 147 -15.23 20.73 -11.11
C VAL A 147 -14.54 20.00 -12.25
N LYS A 148 -13.98 18.82 -11.97
CA LYS A 148 -13.28 17.99 -12.96
C LYS A 148 -14.19 17.04 -13.69
N GLU A 149 -15.10 16.43 -12.96
CA GLU A 149 -15.92 15.32 -13.46
C GLU A 149 -17.40 15.54 -13.15
N GLY A 150 -18.23 14.92 -13.95
CA GLY A 150 -19.68 14.94 -13.81
C GLY A 150 -20.35 15.96 -14.72
N PRO A 151 -21.67 16.17 -14.53
CA PRO A 151 -22.47 17.08 -15.37
C PRO A 151 -22.06 18.55 -15.25
N PHE A 152 -21.30 18.91 -14.22
CA PHE A 152 -20.81 20.28 -13.98
C PHE A 152 -19.31 20.44 -14.26
N SER A 153 -18.72 19.51 -14.99
CA SER A 153 -17.33 19.56 -15.42
C SER A 153 -16.98 20.91 -16.05
N ASP A 154 -15.80 21.42 -15.71
CA ASP A 154 -15.26 22.72 -16.14
C ASP A 154 -15.95 23.97 -15.55
N PHE A 155 -16.92 23.82 -14.68
CA PHE A 155 -17.48 24.95 -13.93
C PHE A 155 -16.62 25.28 -12.70
N ASN A 156 -16.52 26.56 -12.43
CA ASN A 156 -15.93 27.06 -11.18
C ASN A 156 -17.00 27.23 -10.13
N GLY A 157 -16.66 26.92 -8.90
CA GLY A 157 -17.55 27.06 -7.77
C GLY A 157 -16.84 27.52 -6.53
N MET A 158 -17.63 27.95 -5.56
CA MET A 158 -17.15 28.33 -4.23
C MET A 158 -17.61 27.30 -3.21
N VAL A 159 -16.71 26.86 -2.35
CA VAL A 159 -17.03 25.91 -1.28
C VAL A 159 -17.90 26.59 -0.22
N GLU A 160 -19.11 26.09 0.00
CA GLU A 160 -20.04 26.55 1.02
C GLU A 160 -19.96 25.72 2.30
N GLU A 161 -19.80 24.41 2.17
CA GLU A 161 -19.73 23.47 3.28
C GLU A 161 -18.81 22.30 2.93
N VAL A 162 -18.06 21.83 3.91
CA VAL A 162 -17.18 20.68 3.79
C VAL A 162 -17.62 19.60 4.75
N ASN A 163 -17.93 18.40 4.23
CA ASN A 163 -18.25 17.23 5.03
C ASN A 163 -17.15 16.19 4.90
N TYR A 164 -16.24 16.18 5.87
CA TYR A 164 -15.12 15.25 5.92
C TYR A 164 -15.54 13.81 6.24
N GLU A 165 -16.65 13.62 6.90
CA GLU A 165 -17.15 12.29 7.24
C GLU A 165 -17.64 11.53 6.02
N LYS A 166 -18.30 12.23 5.11
CA LYS A 166 -18.83 11.66 3.86
C LYS A 166 -17.92 11.87 2.65
N ASN A 167 -16.82 12.60 2.82
CA ASN A 167 -15.92 13.02 1.74
C ASN A 167 -16.64 13.82 0.64
N LYS A 168 -17.56 14.67 1.04
CA LYS A 168 -18.38 15.49 0.13
C LYS A 168 -18.26 16.97 0.44
N LEU A 169 -18.38 17.74 -0.61
CA LEU A 169 -18.43 19.20 -0.59
C LEU A 169 -19.78 19.70 -1.06
N ARG A 170 -20.29 20.71 -0.40
CA ARG A 170 -21.35 21.54 -0.98
C ARG A 170 -20.68 22.76 -1.61
N VAL A 171 -20.85 22.90 -2.90
CA VAL A 171 -20.24 23.96 -3.69
C VAL A 171 -21.30 24.76 -4.38
N SER A 172 -21.18 26.09 -4.32
CA SER A 172 -22.03 26.99 -5.10
C SER A 172 -21.42 27.17 -6.48
N VAL A 173 -22.05 26.60 -7.48
CA VAL A 173 -21.66 26.70 -8.88
C VAL A 173 -22.55 27.70 -9.60
N THR A 174 -21.96 28.63 -10.35
CA THR A 174 -22.70 29.56 -11.16
C THR A 174 -23.16 28.93 -12.47
N ILE A 175 -24.43 28.61 -12.57
CA ILE A 175 -25.05 28.01 -13.75
C ILE A 175 -26.07 29.02 -14.30
N PHE A 176 -25.92 29.42 -15.55
CA PHE A 176 -26.80 30.43 -16.21
C PHE A 176 -26.95 31.72 -15.41
N GLY A 177 -25.87 32.20 -14.81
CA GLY A 177 -25.86 33.40 -13.99
C GLY A 177 -26.52 33.27 -12.60
N ARG A 178 -26.87 32.06 -12.18
CA ARG A 178 -27.45 31.77 -10.87
C ARG A 178 -26.54 30.87 -10.07
N ALA A 179 -26.28 31.24 -8.81
CA ALA A 179 -25.59 30.41 -7.86
C ALA A 179 -26.46 29.20 -7.47
N THR A 180 -26.03 28.01 -7.82
CA THR A 180 -26.73 26.75 -7.53
C THR A 180 -25.87 25.88 -6.59
N PRO A 181 -26.38 25.49 -5.42
CA PRO A 181 -25.66 24.61 -4.52
C PRO A 181 -25.67 23.18 -5.10
N VAL A 182 -24.49 22.58 -5.18
CA VAL A 182 -24.28 21.23 -5.70
C VAL A 182 -23.42 20.46 -4.71
N GLU A 183 -23.80 19.23 -4.44
CA GLU A 183 -23.01 18.31 -3.61
C GLU A 183 -22.11 17.46 -4.51
N LEU A 184 -20.80 17.52 -4.27
CA LEU A 184 -19.76 16.84 -5.04
C LEU A 184 -18.80 16.09 -4.14
N ASP A 185 -18.26 14.98 -4.65
CA ASP A 185 -17.21 14.25 -3.96
C ASP A 185 -15.86 14.99 -4.07
N PHE A 186 -14.98 14.80 -3.09
CA PHE A 186 -13.65 15.44 -3.09
C PHE A 186 -12.83 15.10 -4.35
N ASN A 187 -13.06 13.93 -4.93
CA ASN A 187 -12.38 13.49 -6.15
C ASN A 187 -12.85 14.21 -7.42
N GLN A 188 -14.04 14.79 -7.39
CA GLN A 188 -14.65 15.46 -8.54
C GLN A 188 -14.26 16.93 -8.69
N VAL A 189 -13.54 17.48 -7.73
CA VAL A 189 -13.14 18.88 -7.68
C VAL A 189 -11.64 19.03 -7.51
N GLU A 190 -11.11 20.15 -8.01
CA GLU A 190 -9.72 20.55 -7.80
C GLU A 190 -9.64 22.00 -7.36
N LYS A 191 -8.57 22.34 -6.66
CA LYS A 191 -8.28 23.74 -6.31
C LYS A 191 -7.84 24.52 -7.55
N THR A 192 -8.36 25.70 -7.71
CA THR A 192 -7.93 26.60 -8.78
C THR A 192 -6.62 27.32 -8.42
#